data_feb7d5487d366966cc003f5febe09fe1
#
_entry.id   feb7d5487d366966cc003f5febe09fe1
#
_cell.length_a   1.000
_cell.length_b   1.000
_cell.length_c   1.000
_cell.angle_alpha   90.00
_cell.angle_beta   90.00
_cell.angle_gamma   90.00
#
_symmetry.space_group_name_H-M   'P 1'
#
loop_
_entity.id
_entity.type
_entity.pdbx_description
1 polymer ?
#
loop_
_entity_poly.entity_id
_entity_poly.type
_entity_poly.pdbx_seq_one_letter_code
_entity_poly.pdbx_strand_id
1 'polypeptide(L)'
;MVPNTDLFYLSGIEQEESILVLFPSAEDERMREMLFLRETSELIAIWEGHKLTKPQATEVSGIRSVHWTADFPRTLHRLMCEAQSVWLNTNEHKRAVVEVESRDVRFIRDLRSRYPLHDFRRVAPLLHTLRVVKDPLEVDLIRHACSITKAGFERVCRFVEPGVNECDVEAEFAHEFIRRRGAFAYNPIIGAGRNSCVLHYLDNDQVCRSGDVLLLDVAASYANYNSDLTRTIPVSGRFTRRQRQVYDAVLRVLRASIAGLTPGKIWSQWQAEAEDLVARECVGLGLLKPKDLKVKVTDPSKKPVKKWFMHGNGHPIGLDVHDLGHMNQPFATGWVMTVEPAIYIPEEDLAVRLENDVLITENGPVDLMADIPIEAEEIEAMMK
;
A
#
# COMPACT_ATOMS: atom_id res chain seq x y z
N MET A 1 6.39 15.70 -1.18
CA MET A 1 6.03 15.30 -2.57
C MET A 1 6.23 13.79 -2.63
N VAL A 2 5.28 13.04 -3.16
CA VAL A 2 5.47 11.60 -3.39
C VAL A 2 6.09 11.46 -4.79
N PRO A 3 7.27 10.83 -4.94
CA PRO A 3 7.90 10.65 -6.24
C PRO A 3 7.10 9.66 -7.10
N ASN A 4 7.38 9.65 -8.41
CA ASN A 4 6.94 8.54 -9.25
C ASN A 4 7.60 7.25 -8.78
N THR A 5 6.83 6.27 -8.38
CA THR A 5 7.33 5.05 -7.73
C THR A 5 8.19 4.20 -8.65
N ASP A 6 7.92 4.17 -9.95
CA ASP A 6 8.75 3.45 -10.94
C ASP A 6 10.10 4.14 -11.15
N LEU A 7 10.11 5.49 -11.25
CA LEU A 7 11.36 6.25 -11.36
C LEU A 7 12.20 6.10 -10.09
N PHE A 8 11.56 6.22 -8.93
CA PHE A 8 12.22 6.04 -7.65
C PHE A 8 12.81 4.64 -7.50
N TYR A 9 12.05 3.59 -7.83
CA TYR A 9 12.52 2.21 -7.80
C TYR A 9 13.79 1.98 -8.63
N LEU A 10 13.86 2.59 -9.82
CA LEU A 10 14.98 2.41 -10.74
C LEU A 10 16.18 3.32 -10.45
N SER A 11 16.02 4.42 -9.69
CA SER A 11 17.07 5.43 -9.57
C SER A 11 17.29 5.96 -8.15
N GLY A 12 16.38 5.74 -7.21
CA GLY A 12 16.40 6.36 -5.89
C GLY A 12 16.15 7.88 -5.90
N ILE A 13 15.75 8.46 -7.04
CA ILE A 13 15.58 9.91 -7.19
C ILE A 13 14.15 10.33 -6.85
N GLU A 14 14.03 11.25 -5.89
CA GLU A 14 12.74 11.84 -5.47
C GLU A 14 12.46 13.20 -6.11
N GLN A 15 13.45 13.78 -6.78
CA GLN A 15 13.33 15.13 -7.33
C GLN A 15 12.34 15.19 -8.49
N GLU A 16 11.49 16.22 -8.49
CA GLU A 16 10.52 16.49 -9.54
C GLU A 16 11.20 16.73 -10.90
N GLU A 17 10.46 16.48 -11.97
CA GLU A 17 10.88 16.67 -13.38
C GLU A 17 12.12 15.85 -13.79
N SER A 18 12.45 14.82 -13.03
CA SER A 18 13.54 13.90 -13.38
C SER A 18 13.12 12.95 -14.50
N ILE A 19 14.08 12.59 -15.35
CA ILE A 19 13.88 11.64 -16.46
C ILE A 19 15.01 10.62 -16.43
N LEU A 20 14.66 9.35 -16.40
CA LEU A 20 15.59 8.24 -16.53
C LEU A 20 15.51 7.65 -17.95
N VAL A 21 16.66 7.48 -18.57
CA VAL A 21 16.78 6.79 -19.86
C VAL A 21 17.73 5.61 -19.72
N LEU A 22 17.24 4.44 -20.11
CA LEU A 22 17.99 3.21 -20.16
C LEU A 22 18.07 2.74 -21.62
N PHE A 23 19.28 2.68 -22.19
CA PHE A 23 19.53 2.20 -23.56
C PHE A 23 20.73 1.24 -23.57
N PRO A 24 20.57 0.01 -23.06
CA PRO A 24 21.68 -0.93 -22.85
C PRO A 24 22.51 -1.25 -24.11
N SER A 25 21.91 -1.13 -25.29
CA SER A 25 22.57 -1.39 -26.58
C SER A 25 23.15 -0.14 -27.26
N ALA A 26 23.16 1.03 -26.60
CA ALA A 26 23.77 2.24 -27.17
C ALA A 26 25.24 2.03 -27.49
N GLU A 27 25.70 2.52 -28.65
CA GLU A 27 27.11 2.43 -29.09
C GLU A 27 28.02 3.20 -28.12
N ASP A 28 27.64 4.41 -27.74
CA ASP A 28 28.32 5.20 -26.72
C ASP A 28 27.88 4.72 -25.32
N GLU A 29 28.80 4.13 -24.56
CA GLU A 29 28.54 3.61 -23.23
C GLU A 29 27.95 4.64 -22.25
N ARG A 30 28.29 5.94 -22.45
CA ARG A 30 27.76 7.04 -21.63
C ARG A 30 26.26 7.28 -21.86
N MET A 31 25.70 6.73 -22.94
CA MET A 31 24.29 6.83 -23.29
C MET A 31 23.47 5.60 -22.86
N ARG A 32 24.12 4.59 -22.24
CA ARG A 32 23.43 3.36 -21.80
C ARG A 32 22.54 3.59 -20.60
N GLU A 33 22.97 4.48 -19.69
CA GLU A 33 22.21 4.90 -18.50
C GLU A 33 22.38 6.40 -18.33
N MET A 34 21.31 7.15 -18.44
CA MET A 34 21.34 8.61 -18.32
C MET A 34 20.22 9.10 -17.41
N LEU A 35 20.58 10.00 -16.51
CA LEU A 35 19.64 10.70 -15.64
C LEU A 35 19.59 12.17 -16.01
N PHE A 36 18.40 12.69 -16.22
CA PHE A 36 18.19 14.12 -16.46
C PHE A 36 17.47 14.73 -15.27
N LEU A 37 18.00 15.83 -14.76
CA LEU A 37 17.47 16.57 -13.62
C LEU A 37 17.14 18.00 -14.01
N ARG A 38 16.17 18.57 -13.34
CA ARG A 38 15.94 20.02 -13.41
C ARG A 38 17.20 20.74 -12.93
N GLU A 39 17.69 21.71 -13.71
CA GLU A 39 18.87 22.50 -13.37
C GLU A 39 18.69 23.23 -12.04
N THR A 40 19.73 23.26 -11.23
CA THR A 40 19.75 23.97 -9.95
C THR A 40 20.82 25.07 -9.95
N SER A 41 20.60 26.07 -9.12
CA SER A 41 21.53 27.17 -8.85
C SER A 41 21.38 27.64 -7.42
N GLU A 42 22.32 28.46 -6.93
CA GLU A 42 22.21 29.07 -5.60
C GLU A 42 20.92 29.88 -5.45
N LEU A 43 20.48 30.58 -6.51
CA LEU A 43 19.25 31.33 -6.51
C LEU A 43 18.03 30.43 -6.41
N ILE A 44 17.98 29.31 -7.13
CA ILE A 44 16.90 28.33 -7.07
C ILE A 44 16.86 27.71 -5.65
N ALA A 45 18.00 27.40 -5.08
CA ALA A 45 18.08 26.84 -3.72
C ALA A 45 17.53 27.78 -2.65
N ILE A 46 17.66 29.11 -2.82
CA ILE A 46 17.08 30.12 -1.92
C ILE A 46 15.55 30.09 -1.97
N TRP A 47 14.93 29.91 -3.15
CA TRP A 47 13.49 29.98 -3.32
C TRP A 47 12.78 28.64 -3.14
N GLU A 48 13.39 27.56 -3.63
CA GLU A 48 12.76 26.24 -3.74
C GLU A 48 13.38 25.19 -2.80
N GLY A 49 14.39 25.58 -2.03
CA GLY A 49 15.14 24.66 -1.18
C GLY A 49 16.20 23.88 -1.98
N HIS A 50 16.80 22.89 -1.31
CA HIS A 50 17.87 22.09 -1.88
C HIS A 50 17.36 21.24 -3.06
N LYS A 51 18.10 21.30 -4.17
CA LYS A 51 17.95 20.43 -5.35
C LYS A 51 19.26 19.69 -5.58
N LEU A 52 19.17 18.47 -6.10
CA LEU A 52 20.36 17.66 -6.35
C LEU A 52 21.25 18.29 -7.41
N THR A 53 22.53 18.42 -7.10
CA THR A 53 23.59 18.65 -8.10
C THR A 53 23.88 17.34 -8.85
N LYS A 54 24.55 17.42 -10.02
CA LYS A 54 24.92 16.22 -10.78
C LYS A 54 25.76 15.23 -9.96
N PRO A 55 26.80 15.66 -9.19
CA PRO A 55 27.54 14.73 -8.32
C PRO A 55 26.67 14.05 -7.25
N GLN A 56 25.79 14.81 -6.58
CA GLN A 56 24.86 14.25 -5.59
C GLN A 56 23.88 13.23 -6.20
N ALA A 57 23.36 13.53 -7.39
CA ALA A 57 22.49 12.61 -8.10
C ALA A 57 23.23 11.33 -8.51
N THR A 58 24.51 11.42 -8.89
CA THR A 58 25.34 10.24 -9.13
C THR A 58 25.54 9.42 -7.86
N GLU A 59 25.77 10.08 -6.73
CA GLU A 59 25.92 9.41 -5.43
C GLU A 59 24.66 8.65 -5.02
N VAL A 60 23.47 9.27 -5.19
CA VAL A 60 22.19 8.67 -4.86
C VAL A 60 21.81 7.53 -5.81
N SER A 61 21.93 7.75 -7.13
CA SER A 61 21.43 6.82 -8.13
C SER A 61 22.44 5.77 -8.61
N GLY A 62 23.74 6.01 -8.39
CA GLY A 62 24.82 5.24 -9.03
C GLY A 62 25.02 5.53 -10.51
N ILE A 63 24.16 6.33 -11.15
CA ILE A 63 24.21 6.67 -12.57
C ILE A 63 25.28 7.74 -12.80
N ARG A 64 26.27 7.44 -13.65
CA ARG A 64 27.41 8.35 -13.92
C ARG A 64 27.09 9.44 -14.92
N SER A 65 26.16 9.20 -15.84
CA SER A 65 25.80 10.14 -16.92
C SER A 65 24.61 10.99 -16.50
N VAL A 66 24.86 12.08 -15.76
CA VAL A 66 23.84 12.99 -15.26
C VAL A 66 23.83 14.29 -16.04
N HIS A 67 22.69 14.70 -16.55
CA HIS A 67 22.47 15.86 -17.41
C HIS A 67 21.37 16.78 -16.84
N TRP A 68 21.27 17.99 -17.38
CA TRP A 68 20.12 18.85 -17.13
C TRP A 68 18.97 18.56 -18.10
N THR A 69 17.72 18.71 -17.66
CA THR A 69 16.55 18.46 -18.51
C THR A 69 16.51 19.32 -19.77
N ALA A 70 17.17 20.47 -19.77
CA ALA A 70 17.33 21.30 -20.97
C ALA A 70 18.08 20.59 -22.12
N ASP A 71 18.97 19.65 -21.80
CA ASP A 71 19.71 18.85 -22.80
C ASP A 71 18.91 17.67 -23.34
N PHE A 72 17.81 17.31 -22.68
CA PHE A 72 17.04 16.10 -23.01
C PHE A 72 16.50 16.07 -24.45
N PRO A 73 15.92 17.13 -25.02
CA PRO A 73 15.37 17.08 -26.38
C PRO A 73 16.42 16.74 -27.45
N ARG A 74 17.63 17.29 -27.31
CA ARG A 74 18.74 17.02 -28.23
C ARG A 74 19.27 15.61 -28.06
N THR A 75 19.44 15.17 -26.84
CA THR A 75 19.89 13.80 -26.51
C THR A 75 18.86 12.78 -26.99
N LEU A 76 17.58 13.02 -26.72
CA LEU A 76 16.48 12.15 -27.16
C LEU A 76 16.49 11.97 -28.70
N HIS A 77 16.68 13.06 -29.47
CA HIS A 77 16.74 12.95 -30.92
C HIS A 77 17.86 12.02 -31.39
N ARG A 78 19.04 12.13 -30.79
CA ARG A 78 20.17 11.24 -31.08
C ARG A 78 19.84 9.79 -30.76
N LEU A 79 19.26 9.52 -29.59
CA LEU A 79 18.82 8.16 -29.19
C LEU A 79 17.79 7.58 -30.16
N MET A 80 16.83 8.39 -30.59
CA MET A 80 15.80 7.96 -31.54
C MET A 80 16.35 7.62 -32.92
N CYS A 81 17.50 8.18 -33.32
CA CYS A 81 18.18 7.81 -34.56
C CYS A 81 18.84 6.42 -34.49
N GLU A 82 19.15 5.92 -33.30
CA GLU A 82 19.80 4.62 -33.05
C GLU A 82 18.79 3.54 -32.65
N ALA A 83 17.69 3.94 -31.97
CA ALA A 83 16.72 3.01 -31.40
C ALA A 83 15.73 2.48 -32.46
N GLN A 84 15.36 1.21 -32.36
CA GLN A 84 14.28 0.61 -33.14
C GLN A 84 12.97 0.54 -32.32
N SER A 85 13.08 0.19 -31.04
CA SER A 85 11.95 0.05 -30.11
C SER A 85 12.11 1.01 -28.97
N VAL A 86 10.99 1.62 -28.54
CA VAL A 86 10.92 2.58 -27.44
C VAL A 86 9.94 2.08 -26.39
N TRP A 87 10.43 1.84 -25.19
CA TRP A 87 9.62 1.40 -24.06
C TRP A 87 9.27 2.61 -23.21
N LEU A 88 7.98 2.83 -22.97
CA LEU A 88 7.47 4.03 -22.30
C LEU A 88 6.58 3.65 -21.12
N ASN A 89 6.64 4.49 -20.08
CA ASN A 89 5.82 4.36 -18.88
C ASN A 89 4.64 5.34 -18.94
N THR A 90 3.45 4.85 -18.62
CA THR A 90 2.24 5.68 -18.39
C THR A 90 1.77 5.59 -16.93
N ASN A 91 2.58 5.02 -16.05
CA ASN A 91 2.22 4.77 -14.65
C ASN A 91 0.94 3.94 -14.53
N GLU A 92 0.90 2.86 -15.30
CA GLU A 92 -0.27 2.00 -15.38
C GLU A 92 -0.56 1.32 -14.03
N HIS A 93 -1.76 1.54 -13.52
CA HIS A 93 -2.22 0.88 -12.33
C HIS A 93 -3.70 0.50 -12.49
N LYS A 94 -4.07 -0.73 -12.11
CA LYS A 94 -5.43 -1.27 -12.32
C LYS A 94 -6.54 -0.48 -11.62
N ARG A 95 -6.21 0.22 -10.54
CA ARG A 95 -7.16 1.02 -9.74
C ARG A 95 -7.11 2.51 -10.12
N ALA A 96 -6.13 2.96 -10.90
CA ALA A 96 -6.02 4.34 -11.31
C ALA A 96 -6.82 4.59 -12.59
N VAL A 97 -7.80 5.49 -12.50
CA VAL A 97 -8.48 6.05 -13.68
C VAL A 97 -7.94 7.45 -13.88
N VAL A 98 -7.20 7.66 -14.97
CA VAL A 98 -6.62 8.95 -15.30
C VAL A 98 -7.60 9.70 -16.20
N GLU A 99 -8.32 10.67 -15.63
CA GLU A 99 -9.26 11.53 -16.39
C GLU A 99 -8.57 12.70 -17.06
N VAL A 100 -7.43 13.14 -16.52
CA VAL A 100 -6.66 14.27 -17.05
C VAL A 100 -5.38 13.76 -17.70
N GLU A 101 -5.08 14.26 -18.90
CA GLU A 101 -3.88 13.88 -19.65
C GLU A 101 -2.61 14.20 -18.85
N SER A 102 -1.87 13.14 -18.46
CA SER A 102 -0.62 13.28 -17.70
C SER A 102 0.51 13.85 -18.57
N ARG A 103 1.61 14.28 -17.92
CA ARG A 103 2.83 14.71 -18.61
C ARG A 103 3.40 13.58 -19.50
N ASP A 104 3.38 12.35 -19.00
CA ASP A 104 3.89 11.20 -19.73
C ASP A 104 3.06 10.89 -20.98
N VAL A 105 1.73 10.97 -20.88
CA VAL A 105 0.84 10.76 -22.04
C VAL A 105 1.06 11.85 -23.11
N ARG A 106 1.23 13.14 -22.73
CA ARG A 106 1.59 14.21 -23.67
C ARG A 106 2.93 13.93 -24.35
N PHE A 107 3.94 13.55 -23.57
CA PHE A 107 5.25 13.19 -24.10
C PHE A 107 5.17 12.03 -25.10
N ILE A 108 4.44 10.96 -24.77
CA ILE A 108 4.25 9.80 -25.65
C ILE A 108 3.58 10.20 -26.96
N ARG A 109 2.52 11.01 -26.91
CA ARG A 109 1.82 11.51 -28.11
C ARG A 109 2.77 12.30 -29.01
N ASP A 110 3.53 13.23 -28.43
CA ASP A 110 4.46 14.08 -29.17
C ASP A 110 5.62 13.26 -29.76
N LEU A 111 6.12 12.27 -29.02
CA LEU A 111 7.18 11.40 -29.47
C LEU A 111 6.72 10.53 -30.66
N ARG A 112 5.55 9.91 -30.55
CA ARG A 112 4.96 9.10 -31.63
C ARG A 112 4.68 9.93 -32.88
N SER A 113 4.28 11.18 -32.74
CA SER A 113 4.07 12.09 -33.87
C SER A 113 5.38 12.42 -34.60
N ARG A 114 6.47 12.62 -33.85
CA ARG A 114 7.80 12.95 -34.43
C ARG A 114 8.54 11.75 -35.00
N TYR A 115 8.31 10.55 -34.46
CA TYR A 115 9.02 9.31 -34.81
C TYR A 115 8.02 8.18 -35.12
N PRO A 116 7.17 8.32 -36.16
CA PRO A 116 6.03 7.43 -36.37
C PRO A 116 6.41 6.01 -36.82
N LEU A 117 7.65 5.77 -37.22
CA LEU A 117 8.13 4.46 -37.71
C LEU A 117 8.80 3.61 -36.64
N HIS A 118 8.93 4.09 -35.40
CA HIS A 118 9.46 3.33 -34.29
C HIS A 118 8.42 2.38 -33.71
N ASP A 119 8.90 1.29 -33.10
CA ASP A 119 8.07 0.34 -32.35
C ASP A 119 7.93 0.79 -30.90
N PHE A 120 6.72 1.29 -30.53
CA PHE A 120 6.44 1.78 -29.19
C PHE A 120 5.81 0.71 -28.33
N ARG A 121 6.39 0.45 -27.15
CA ARG A 121 6.01 -0.61 -26.24
C ARG A 121 5.77 -0.10 -24.82
N ARG A 122 4.98 -0.87 -24.05
CA ARG A 122 4.69 -0.61 -22.64
C ARG A 122 5.81 -1.20 -21.77
N VAL A 123 6.42 -0.38 -20.89
CA VAL A 123 7.41 -0.85 -19.92
C VAL A 123 6.74 -1.42 -18.65
N ALA A 124 5.52 -1.02 -18.35
CA ALA A 124 4.82 -1.39 -17.11
C ALA A 124 4.85 -2.90 -16.80
N PRO A 125 4.63 -3.85 -17.74
CA PRO A 125 4.70 -5.27 -17.42
C PRO A 125 6.06 -5.73 -16.89
N LEU A 126 7.16 -5.11 -17.35
CA LEU A 126 8.52 -5.41 -16.87
C LEU A 126 8.70 -4.88 -15.44
N LEU A 127 8.31 -3.63 -15.18
CA LEU A 127 8.40 -3.00 -13.86
C LEU A 127 7.53 -3.75 -12.83
N HIS A 128 6.33 -4.15 -13.22
CA HIS A 128 5.44 -4.93 -12.35
C HIS A 128 6.10 -6.25 -11.91
N THR A 129 6.79 -6.94 -12.83
CA THR A 129 7.49 -8.19 -12.52
C THR A 129 8.66 -7.97 -11.56
N LEU A 130 9.39 -6.86 -11.71
CA LEU A 130 10.51 -6.53 -10.82
C LEU A 130 10.01 -6.11 -9.43
N ARG A 131 9.06 -5.18 -9.35
CA ARG A 131 8.62 -4.58 -8.10
C ARG A 131 7.81 -5.51 -7.20
N VAL A 132 7.14 -6.53 -7.76
CA VAL A 132 6.31 -7.44 -6.96
C VAL A 132 7.13 -8.30 -6.02
N VAL A 133 8.36 -8.64 -6.39
CA VAL A 133 9.31 -9.41 -5.57
C VAL A 133 10.23 -8.41 -4.86
N LYS A 134 10.05 -8.26 -3.56
CA LYS A 134 10.85 -7.36 -2.73
C LYS A 134 12.20 -7.97 -2.41
N ASP A 135 13.24 -7.19 -2.55
CA ASP A 135 14.57 -7.56 -2.07
C ASP A 135 14.70 -7.37 -0.54
N PRO A 136 15.79 -7.85 0.08
CA PRO A 136 15.94 -7.72 1.53
C PRO A 136 15.94 -6.27 2.04
N LEU A 137 16.49 -5.31 1.29
CA LEU A 137 16.50 -3.90 1.68
C LEU A 137 15.08 -3.31 1.65
N GLU A 138 14.29 -3.63 0.61
CA GLU A 138 12.89 -3.21 0.52
C GLU A 138 12.07 -3.76 1.71
N VAL A 139 12.28 -5.04 2.06
CA VAL A 139 11.63 -5.66 3.22
C VAL A 139 12.03 -4.96 4.52
N ASP A 140 13.30 -4.57 4.69
CA ASP A 140 13.76 -3.85 5.88
C ASP A 140 13.14 -2.45 5.99
N LEU A 141 12.93 -1.76 4.86
CA LEU A 141 12.24 -0.47 4.83
C LEU A 141 10.75 -0.61 5.19
N ILE A 142 10.07 -1.64 4.69
CA ILE A 142 8.69 -1.96 5.09
C ILE A 142 8.62 -2.28 6.58
N ARG A 143 9.53 -3.10 7.12
CA ARG A 143 9.61 -3.38 8.56
C ARG A 143 9.79 -2.12 9.38
N HIS A 144 10.60 -1.18 8.90
CA HIS A 144 10.77 0.11 9.57
C HIS A 144 9.48 0.92 9.58
N ALA A 145 8.74 0.97 8.45
CA ALA A 145 7.42 1.58 8.39
C ALA A 145 6.44 0.92 9.37
N CYS A 146 6.41 -0.43 9.45
CA CYS A 146 5.63 -1.17 10.45
C CYS A 146 6.01 -0.78 11.90
N SER A 147 7.30 -0.56 12.18
CA SER A 147 7.75 -0.14 13.52
C SER A 147 7.27 1.27 13.90
N ILE A 148 7.17 2.18 12.93
CA ILE A 148 6.60 3.52 13.12
C ILE A 148 5.09 3.42 13.37
N THR A 149 4.41 2.59 12.59
CA THR A 149 2.98 2.30 12.74
C THR A 149 2.66 1.73 14.13
N LYS A 150 3.47 0.76 14.60
CA LYS A 150 3.38 0.21 15.96
C LYS A 150 3.41 1.32 17.01
N ALA A 151 4.37 2.21 16.92
CA ALA A 151 4.52 3.30 17.90
C ALA A 151 3.30 4.24 17.91
N GLY A 152 2.72 4.53 16.73
CA GLY A 152 1.47 5.29 16.61
C GLY A 152 0.30 4.55 17.25
N PHE A 153 0.14 3.28 16.95
CA PHE A 153 -0.93 2.44 17.52
C PHE A 153 -0.83 2.33 19.04
N GLU A 154 0.36 2.06 19.59
CA GLU A 154 0.57 2.01 21.03
C GLU A 154 0.27 3.35 21.73
N ARG A 155 0.57 4.47 21.09
CA ARG A 155 0.23 5.80 21.59
C ARG A 155 -1.28 6.03 21.61
N VAL A 156 -1.96 5.69 20.52
CA VAL A 156 -3.42 5.82 20.38
C VAL A 156 -4.16 4.94 21.39
N CYS A 157 -3.71 3.71 21.63
CA CYS A 157 -4.32 2.85 22.66
C CYS A 157 -4.31 3.47 24.07
N ARG A 158 -3.26 4.27 24.39
CA ARG A 158 -3.19 4.98 25.70
C ARG A 158 -3.98 6.30 25.73
N PHE A 159 -4.34 6.81 24.57
CA PHE A 159 -5.02 8.09 24.41
C PHE A 159 -6.54 7.96 24.33
N VAL A 160 -7.03 6.90 23.67
CA VAL A 160 -8.47 6.74 23.39
C VAL A 160 -9.26 6.47 24.67
N GLU A 161 -10.25 7.35 24.91
CA GLU A 161 -11.27 7.23 25.93
C GLU A 161 -12.61 7.78 25.43
N PRO A 162 -13.74 7.49 26.08
CA PRO A 162 -15.02 8.07 25.72
C PRO A 162 -15.01 9.60 25.76
N GLY A 163 -15.42 10.23 24.67
CA GLY A 163 -15.46 11.69 24.51
C GLY A 163 -14.36 12.27 23.62
N VAL A 164 -13.31 11.49 23.26
CA VAL A 164 -12.32 11.92 22.26
C VAL A 164 -12.96 12.01 20.89
N ASN A 165 -12.48 12.92 20.05
CA ASN A 165 -12.89 12.99 18.65
C ASN A 165 -11.98 12.13 17.77
N GLU A 166 -12.50 11.57 16.68
CA GLU A 166 -11.72 10.78 15.71
C GLU A 166 -10.52 11.58 15.15
N CYS A 167 -10.67 12.90 14.94
CA CYS A 167 -9.56 13.77 14.50
C CYS A 167 -8.46 13.94 15.56
N ASP A 168 -8.77 13.84 16.86
CA ASP A 168 -7.75 13.87 17.90
C ASP A 168 -6.90 12.59 17.85
N VAL A 169 -7.54 11.45 17.52
CA VAL A 169 -6.85 10.16 17.31
C VAL A 169 -5.92 10.23 16.11
N GLU A 170 -6.35 10.86 15.01
CA GLU A 170 -5.51 11.10 13.83
C GLU A 170 -4.28 11.94 14.19
N ALA A 171 -4.46 12.99 15.01
CA ALA A 171 -3.35 13.84 15.46
C ALA A 171 -2.31 13.07 16.29
N GLU A 172 -2.74 12.07 17.09
CA GLU A 172 -1.86 11.22 17.87
C GLU A 172 -1.00 10.30 16.97
N PHE A 173 -1.58 9.73 15.90
CA PHE A 173 -0.81 9.02 14.87
C PHE A 173 0.16 9.95 14.16
N ALA A 174 -0.30 11.12 13.71
CA ALA A 174 0.54 12.11 13.04
C ALA A 174 1.76 12.50 13.89
N HIS A 175 1.58 12.68 15.19
CA HIS A 175 2.67 12.98 16.12
C HIS A 175 3.78 11.92 16.05
N GLU A 176 3.44 10.63 16.18
CA GLU A 176 4.44 9.55 16.15
C GLU A 176 5.08 9.40 14.76
N PHE A 177 4.31 9.51 13.70
CA PHE A 177 4.82 9.37 12.34
C PHE A 177 5.82 10.47 12.01
N ILE A 178 5.46 11.74 12.26
CA ILE A 178 6.31 12.91 11.98
C ILE A 178 7.60 12.87 12.81
N ARG A 179 7.54 12.59 14.12
CA ARG A 179 8.74 12.56 14.97
C ARG A 179 9.72 11.45 14.60
N ARG A 180 9.23 10.40 13.92
CA ARG A 180 10.03 9.26 13.44
C ARG A 180 10.40 9.39 11.96
N ARG A 181 10.18 10.58 11.35
CA ARG A 181 10.46 10.88 9.93
C ARG A 181 9.65 10.00 8.97
N GLY A 182 8.52 9.49 9.40
CA GLY A 182 7.50 8.86 8.58
C GLY A 182 6.43 9.86 8.16
N ALA A 183 5.55 9.40 7.28
CA ALA A 183 4.33 10.10 6.89
C ALA A 183 3.17 9.10 6.94
N PHE A 184 1.93 9.55 6.77
CA PHE A 184 0.82 8.63 6.50
C PHE A 184 1.04 7.94 5.16
N ALA A 185 0.89 6.61 5.13
CA ALA A 185 0.94 5.82 3.90
C ALA A 185 -0.24 6.13 2.98
N TYR A 186 -1.39 6.40 3.57
CA TYR A 186 -2.67 6.75 2.92
C TYR A 186 -3.49 7.65 3.85
N ASN A 187 -4.62 8.15 3.33
CA ASN A 187 -5.55 8.91 4.17
C ASN A 187 -6.12 8.00 5.26
N PRO A 188 -5.93 8.33 6.55
CA PRO A 188 -6.33 7.47 7.65
C PRO A 188 -7.84 7.28 7.72
N ILE A 189 -8.26 6.06 8.06
CA ILE A 189 -9.65 5.69 8.31
C ILE A 189 -9.78 5.44 9.81
N ILE A 190 -10.51 6.32 10.50
CA ILE A 190 -10.70 6.26 11.95
C ILE A 190 -12.20 6.37 12.22
N GLY A 191 -12.86 5.20 12.36
CA GLY A 191 -14.32 5.13 12.44
C GLY A 191 -14.83 4.53 13.74
N ALA A 192 -15.55 5.33 14.54
CA ALA A 192 -16.20 4.90 15.79
C ALA A 192 -17.62 4.38 15.53
N GLY A 193 -18.05 3.35 16.26
CA GLY A 193 -19.41 2.82 16.21
C GLY A 193 -19.86 2.52 14.78
N ARG A 194 -20.94 3.17 14.31
CA ARG A 194 -21.49 2.96 12.97
C ARG A 194 -20.49 3.28 11.84
N ASN A 195 -19.60 4.27 12.05
CA ASN A 195 -18.61 4.66 11.05
C ASN A 195 -17.59 3.55 10.78
N SER A 196 -17.36 2.66 11.74
CA SER A 196 -16.54 1.46 11.55
C SER A 196 -17.04 0.54 10.42
N CYS A 197 -18.33 0.65 10.07
CA CYS A 197 -18.95 -0.13 8.99
C CYS A 197 -18.79 0.50 7.61
N VAL A 198 -18.17 1.69 7.49
CA VAL A 198 -17.89 2.37 6.22
C VAL A 198 -16.45 2.09 5.82
N LEU A 199 -16.27 1.39 4.68
CA LEU A 199 -14.94 0.87 4.27
C LEU A 199 -13.88 1.96 4.12
N HIS A 200 -14.21 3.08 3.50
CA HIS A 200 -13.32 4.23 3.29
C HIS A 200 -13.95 5.48 3.92
N TYR A 201 -14.08 5.45 5.26
CA TYR A 201 -14.53 6.59 6.05
C TYR A 201 -13.35 7.54 6.27
N LEU A 202 -13.42 8.75 5.73
CA LEU A 202 -12.32 9.72 5.72
C LEU A 202 -12.64 11.03 6.47
N ASP A 203 -13.87 11.18 6.95
CA ASP A 203 -14.26 12.44 7.62
C ASP A 203 -13.58 12.59 8.97
N ASN A 204 -13.42 11.48 9.73
CA ASN A 204 -12.75 11.42 11.03
C ASN A 204 -13.17 12.54 11.98
N ASP A 205 -14.49 12.86 12.05
CA ASP A 205 -14.98 14.05 12.73
C ASP A 205 -15.98 13.75 13.87
N GLN A 206 -16.25 12.49 14.15
CA GLN A 206 -17.22 12.10 15.16
C GLN A 206 -16.60 11.85 16.53
N VAL A 207 -17.40 12.02 17.56
CA VAL A 207 -17.01 11.74 18.94
C VAL A 207 -17.12 10.25 19.23
N CYS A 208 -16.05 9.64 19.70
CA CYS A 208 -16.01 8.26 20.18
C CYS A 208 -16.84 8.11 21.45
N ARG A 209 -17.86 7.27 21.46
CA ARG A 209 -18.80 7.11 22.58
C ARG A 209 -18.48 5.86 23.39
N SER A 210 -18.85 5.90 24.66
CA SER A 210 -18.77 4.70 25.50
C SER A 210 -19.62 3.58 24.92
N GLY A 211 -19.02 2.41 24.77
CA GLY A 211 -19.65 1.22 24.17
C GLY A 211 -19.41 1.05 22.68
N ASP A 212 -18.83 2.05 21.98
CA ASP A 212 -18.41 1.90 20.60
C ASP A 212 -17.13 1.06 20.50
N VAL A 213 -16.92 0.45 19.34
CA VAL A 213 -15.59 0.10 18.84
C VAL A 213 -15.06 1.26 18.02
N LEU A 214 -13.74 1.39 17.97
CA LEU A 214 -13.02 2.30 17.07
C LEU A 214 -12.18 1.45 16.11
N LEU A 215 -12.53 1.47 14.83
CA LEU A 215 -11.77 0.86 13.77
C LEU A 215 -10.71 1.86 13.31
N LEU A 216 -9.46 1.44 13.33
CA LEU A 216 -8.27 2.20 13.00
C LEU A 216 -7.57 1.52 11.83
N ASP A 217 -7.73 2.05 10.63
CA ASP A 217 -7.00 1.65 9.45
C ASP A 217 -6.04 2.78 9.10
N VAL A 218 -4.85 2.70 9.69
CA VAL A 218 -3.85 3.79 9.72
C VAL A 218 -2.46 3.21 9.78
N ALA A 219 -1.64 3.58 8.81
CA ALA A 219 -0.25 3.14 8.81
C ALA A 219 0.72 4.21 8.27
N ALA A 220 2.00 4.01 8.58
CA ALA A 220 3.08 4.90 8.20
C ALA A 220 3.74 4.48 6.89
N SER A 221 4.28 5.46 6.17
CA SER A 221 5.31 5.26 5.15
C SER A 221 6.67 5.74 5.67
N TYR A 222 7.74 5.09 5.22
CA TYR A 222 9.12 5.47 5.49
C TYR A 222 9.98 5.23 4.25
N ALA A 223 10.77 6.23 3.86
CA ALA A 223 11.61 6.19 2.65
C ALA A 223 10.83 5.70 1.41
N ASN A 224 9.59 6.17 1.24
CA ASN A 224 8.62 5.82 0.21
C ASN A 224 8.05 4.40 0.27
N TYR A 225 8.47 3.54 1.19
CA TYR A 225 7.85 2.23 1.42
C TYR A 225 6.74 2.34 2.44
N ASN A 226 5.63 1.68 2.17
CA ASN A 226 4.42 1.75 2.96
C ASN A 226 4.27 0.52 3.86
N SER A 227 3.62 0.71 5.00
CA SER A 227 2.97 -0.35 5.77
C SER A 227 1.45 -0.15 5.70
N ASP A 228 0.69 -1.19 6.09
CA ASP A 228 -0.76 -1.18 6.12
C ASP A 228 -1.26 -1.92 7.36
N LEU A 229 -1.99 -1.22 8.23
CA LEU A 229 -2.43 -1.78 9.51
C LEU A 229 -3.88 -1.44 9.76
N THR A 230 -4.70 -2.44 10.01
CA THR A 230 -5.99 -2.24 10.66
C THR A 230 -6.04 -2.91 12.02
N ARG A 231 -6.54 -2.17 13.02
CA ARG A 231 -6.92 -2.66 14.34
C ARG A 231 -8.29 -2.12 14.72
N THR A 232 -9.04 -2.91 15.45
CA THR A 232 -10.30 -2.46 16.07
C THR A 232 -10.14 -2.52 17.59
N ILE A 233 -10.36 -1.40 18.26
CA ILE A 233 -10.21 -1.28 19.74
C ILE A 233 -11.53 -0.88 20.38
N PRO A 234 -11.77 -1.21 21.67
CA PRO A 234 -12.96 -0.78 22.39
C PRO A 234 -12.78 0.61 22.97
N VAL A 235 -13.61 1.60 22.60
CA VAL A 235 -13.50 2.99 23.11
C VAL A 235 -13.48 3.07 24.63
N SER A 236 -14.21 2.19 25.31
CA SER A 236 -14.28 2.14 26.80
C SER A 236 -13.14 1.34 27.44
N GLY A 237 -12.10 0.97 26.71
CA GLY A 237 -10.96 0.21 27.21
C GLY A 237 -11.24 -1.30 27.45
N ARG A 238 -12.46 -1.77 27.18
CA ARG A 238 -12.86 -3.18 27.27
C ARG A 238 -13.92 -3.53 26.23
N PHE A 239 -13.72 -4.65 25.57
CA PHE A 239 -14.72 -5.20 24.65
C PHE A 239 -15.95 -5.70 25.42
N THR A 240 -17.15 -5.40 24.92
CA THR A 240 -18.36 -6.09 25.33
C THR A 240 -18.30 -7.56 24.88
N ARG A 241 -19.15 -8.41 25.46
CA ARG A 241 -19.21 -9.83 25.06
C ARG A 241 -19.43 -10.00 23.55
N ARG A 242 -20.29 -9.17 22.96
CA ARG A 242 -20.60 -9.26 21.52
C ARG A 242 -19.42 -8.81 20.67
N GLN A 243 -18.82 -7.68 20.99
CA GLN A 243 -17.62 -7.16 20.30
C GLN A 243 -16.48 -8.18 20.36
N ARG A 244 -16.23 -8.78 21.52
CA ARG A 244 -15.22 -9.80 21.70
C ARG A 244 -15.48 -11.05 20.85
N GLN A 245 -16.73 -11.51 20.75
CA GLN A 245 -17.08 -12.65 19.88
C GLN A 245 -16.75 -12.37 18.41
N VAL A 246 -17.07 -11.16 17.93
CA VAL A 246 -16.76 -10.76 16.54
C VAL A 246 -15.26 -10.60 16.35
N TYR A 247 -14.58 -9.97 17.31
CA TYR A 247 -13.13 -9.77 17.28
C TYR A 247 -12.37 -11.09 17.16
N ASP A 248 -12.67 -12.04 18.07
CA ASP A 248 -12.03 -13.35 18.08
C ASP A 248 -12.32 -14.15 16.80
N ALA A 249 -13.49 -13.98 16.21
CA ALA A 249 -13.85 -14.61 14.94
C ALA A 249 -12.96 -14.07 13.81
N VAL A 250 -12.81 -12.74 13.69
CA VAL A 250 -11.95 -12.10 12.67
C VAL A 250 -10.47 -12.48 12.90
N LEU A 251 -10.01 -12.51 14.16
CA LEU A 251 -8.63 -12.90 14.50
C LEU A 251 -8.31 -14.34 14.07
N ARG A 252 -9.24 -15.28 14.23
CA ARG A 252 -9.09 -16.65 13.71
C ARG A 252 -8.95 -16.68 12.19
N VAL A 253 -9.76 -15.88 11.48
CA VAL A 253 -9.68 -15.79 10.02
C VAL A 253 -8.36 -15.17 9.58
N LEU A 254 -7.91 -14.09 10.25
CA LEU A 254 -6.62 -13.45 9.97
C LEU A 254 -5.47 -14.47 10.05
N ARG A 255 -5.38 -15.19 11.17
CA ARG A 255 -4.33 -16.20 11.38
C ARG A 255 -4.34 -17.31 10.33
N ALA A 256 -5.53 -17.80 10.00
CA ALA A 256 -5.68 -18.81 8.96
C ALA A 256 -5.34 -18.27 7.58
N SER A 257 -5.70 -17.00 7.29
CA SER A 257 -5.36 -16.33 6.02
C SER A 257 -3.86 -16.10 5.88
N ILE A 258 -3.17 -15.68 6.97
CA ILE A 258 -1.70 -15.56 7.01
C ILE A 258 -1.06 -16.92 6.71
N ALA A 259 -1.46 -17.96 7.42
CA ALA A 259 -0.94 -19.32 7.22
C ALA A 259 -1.20 -19.85 5.80
N GLY A 260 -2.24 -19.33 5.14
CA GLY A 260 -2.61 -19.67 3.76
C GLY A 260 -1.77 -18.97 2.68
N LEU A 261 -0.95 -17.97 3.01
CA LEU A 261 -0.06 -17.29 2.06
C LEU A 261 1.18 -18.15 1.77
N THR A 262 1.08 -19.03 0.79
CA THR A 262 2.15 -19.95 0.44
C THR A 262 2.54 -19.81 -1.04
N PRO A 263 3.82 -19.99 -1.40
CA PRO A 263 4.25 -20.01 -2.79
C PRO A 263 3.43 -21.00 -3.61
N GLY A 264 3.10 -20.64 -4.84
CA GLY A 264 2.32 -21.47 -5.76
C GLY A 264 0.81 -21.30 -5.68
N LYS A 265 0.25 -20.77 -4.60
CA LYS A 265 -1.19 -20.45 -4.50
C LYS A 265 -1.51 -19.17 -5.29
N ILE A 266 -2.67 -19.09 -5.91
CA ILE A 266 -3.14 -17.88 -6.59
C ILE A 266 -4.10 -17.08 -5.70
N TRP A 267 -4.17 -15.77 -5.92
CA TRP A 267 -5.00 -14.88 -5.12
C TRP A 267 -6.46 -15.31 -5.03
N SER A 268 -7.06 -15.74 -6.13
CA SER A 268 -8.47 -16.16 -6.14
C SER A 268 -8.78 -17.39 -5.27
N GLN A 269 -7.82 -18.32 -5.16
CA GLN A 269 -7.94 -19.47 -4.24
C GLN A 269 -7.85 -19.02 -2.79
N TRP A 270 -6.85 -18.20 -2.47
CA TRP A 270 -6.66 -17.65 -1.14
C TRP A 270 -7.85 -16.79 -0.68
N GLN A 271 -8.38 -15.94 -1.59
CA GLN A 271 -9.61 -15.18 -1.35
C GLN A 271 -10.81 -16.09 -1.05
N ALA A 272 -10.99 -17.14 -1.81
CA ALA A 272 -12.12 -18.07 -1.62
C ALA A 272 -12.01 -18.81 -0.27
N GLU A 273 -10.82 -19.21 0.13
CA GLU A 273 -10.57 -19.82 1.44
C GLU A 273 -10.93 -18.87 2.59
N ALA A 274 -10.52 -17.60 2.50
CA ALA A 274 -10.87 -16.57 3.50
C ALA A 274 -12.39 -16.34 3.56
N GLU A 275 -13.06 -16.23 2.41
CA GLU A 275 -14.53 -16.10 2.38
C GLU A 275 -15.25 -17.29 3.03
N ASP A 276 -14.76 -18.51 2.82
CA ASP A 276 -15.33 -19.71 3.43
C ASP A 276 -15.10 -19.73 4.96
N LEU A 277 -13.96 -19.25 5.44
CA LEU A 277 -13.69 -19.09 6.86
C LEU A 277 -14.60 -18.05 7.49
N VAL A 278 -14.69 -16.84 6.90
CA VAL A 278 -15.59 -15.78 7.36
C VAL A 278 -17.05 -16.28 7.38
N ALA A 279 -17.48 -17.02 6.36
CA ALA A 279 -18.83 -17.54 6.31
C ALA A 279 -19.13 -18.51 7.47
N ARG A 280 -18.18 -19.36 7.84
CA ARG A 280 -18.31 -20.27 9.00
C ARG A 280 -18.37 -19.50 10.32
N GLU A 281 -17.50 -18.49 10.48
CA GLU A 281 -17.54 -17.60 11.66
C GLU A 281 -18.88 -16.84 11.74
N CYS A 282 -19.41 -16.34 10.61
CA CYS A 282 -20.72 -15.71 10.55
C CYS A 282 -21.85 -16.65 10.98
N VAL A 283 -21.76 -17.95 10.70
CA VAL A 283 -22.73 -18.93 11.22
C VAL A 283 -22.62 -19.04 12.74
N GLY A 284 -21.40 -19.12 13.29
CA GLY A 284 -21.15 -19.14 14.75
C GLY A 284 -21.66 -17.89 15.47
N LEU A 285 -21.59 -16.74 14.80
CA LEU A 285 -22.07 -15.43 15.29
C LEU A 285 -23.57 -15.22 15.12
N GLY A 286 -24.29 -16.15 14.46
CA GLY A 286 -25.73 -16.04 14.17
C GLY A 286 -26.07 -15.09 13.00
N LEU A 287 -25.09 -14.64 12.23
CA LEU A 287 -25.26 -13.75 11.08
C LEU A 287 -25.68 -14.50 9.80
N LEU A 288 -25.28 -15.76 9.68
CA LEU A 288 -25.65 -16.68 8.62
C LEU A 288 -26.25 -17.96 9.19
N LYS A 289 -26.97 -18.70 8.37
CA LYS A 289 -27.50 -20.02 8.69
C LYS A 289 -26.62 -21.11 8.07
N PRO A 290 -26.52 -22.33 8.63
CA PRO A 290 -25.72 -23.42 8.04
C PRO A 290 -26.09 -23.76 6.57
N LYS A 291 -27.33 -23.50 6.15
CA LYS A 291 -27.77 -23.68 4.76
C LYS A 291 -27.13 -22.69 3.80
N ASP A 292 -26.76 -21.49 4.28
CA ASP A 292 -26.19 -20.42 3.46
C ASP A 292 -24.76 -20.75 3.01
N LEU A 293 -24.04 -21.60 3.75
CA LEU A 293 -22.73 -22.15 3.35
C LEU A 293 -22.79 -23.04 2.09
N LYS A 294 -23.97 -23.58 1.77
CA LYS A 294 -24.17 -24.48 0.64
C LYS A 294 -24.73 -23.78 -0.60
N VAL A 295 -24.95 -22.47 -0.53
CA VAL A 295 -25.49 -21.69 -1.64
C VAL A 295 -24.45 -21.61 -2.76
N LYS A 296 -24.77 -22.18 -3.90
CA LYS A 296 -23.96 -22.05 -5.12
C LYS A 296 -24.42 -20.84 -5.90
N VAL A 297 -23.49 -19.96 -6.23
CA VAL A 297 -23.74 -18.76 -7.05
C VAL A 297 -22.81 -18.78 -8.25
N THR A 298 -23.31 -18.31 -9.38
CA THR A 298 -22.49 -18.10 -10.59
C THR A 298 -21.63 -16.84 -10.50
N ASP A 299 -22.11 -15.84 -9.75
CA ASP A 299 -21.43 -14.58 -9.50
C ASP A 299 -20.91 -14.59 -8.04
N PRO A 300 -19.58 -14.60 -7.82
CA PRO A 300 -18.99 -14.60 -6.49
C PRO A 300 -19.45 -13.44 -5.59
N SER A 301 -19.81 -12.29 -6.18
CA SER A 301 -20.29 -11.12 -5.43
C SER A 301 -21.64 -11.35 -4.75
N LYS A 302 -22.39 -12.38 -5.17
CA LYS A 302 -23.70 -12.76 -4.63
C LYS A 302 -23.64 -13.85 -3.55
N LYS A 303 -22.45 -14.27 -3.13
CA LYS A 303 -22.31 -15.17 -1.98
C LYS A 303 -22.92 -14.55 -0.73
N PRO A 304 -23.66 -15.29 0.12
CA PRO A 304 -24.27 -14.74 1.34
C PRO A 304 -23.27 -14.05 2.28
N VAL A 305 -22.03 -14.51 2.32
CA VAL A 305 -20.94 -13.91 3.12
C VAL A 305 -20.62 -12.48 2.71
N LYS A 306 -20.83 -12.10 1.44
CA LYS A 306 -20.53 -10.77 0.93
C LYS A 306 -21.36 -9.65 1.57
N LYS A 307 -22.45 -9.97 2.26
CA LYS A 307 -23.17 -9.02 3.12
C LYS A 307 -22.31 -8.56 4.30
N TRP A 308 -21.42 -9.42 4.80
CA TRP A 308 -20.65 -9.23 6.02
C TRP A 308 -19.14 -9.05 5.77
N PHE A 309 -18.66 -9.50 4.60
CA PHE A 309 -17.29 -9.38 4.14
C PHE A 309 -17.28 -9.08 2.63
N MET A 310 -17.38 -7.80 2.26
CA MET A 310 -17.62 -7.39 0.88
C MET A 310 -16.36 -7.10 0.07
N HIS A 311 -15.21 -6.89 0.72
CA HIS A 311 -13.93 -6.57 0.05
C HIS A 311 -13.02 -7.79 -0.16
N GLY A 312 -11.80 -7.54 -0.64
CA GLY A 312 -10.73 -8.53 -0.76
C GLY A 312 -10.12 -8.90 0.58
N ASN A 313 -9.43 -10.02 0.62
CA ASN A 313 -8.70 -10.45 1.83
C ASN A 313 -7.31 -9.84 1.93
N GLY A 314 -6.86 -9.08 0.91
CA GLY A 314 -5.57 -8.41 0.90
C GLY A 314 -5.10 -8.05 -0.51
N HIS A 315 -3.98 -7.34 -0.57
CA HIS A 315 -3.34 -6.87 -1.80
C HIS A 315 -1.81 -6.83 -1.63
N PRO A 316 -1.03 -6.74 -2.73
CA PRO A 316 0.41 -6.44 -2.63
C PRO A 316 0.63 -5.05 -2.03
N ILE A 317 1.74 -4.91 -1.28
CA ILE A 317 2.17 -3.65 -0.68
C ILE A 317 3.66 -3.41 -0.93
N GLY A 318 4.09 -2.14 -0.98
CA GLY A 318 5.47 -1.73 -1.19
C GLY A 318 5.61 -0.23 -1.36
N LEU A 319 6.14 0.22 -2.50
CA LEU A 319 6.23 1.64 -2.85
C LEU A 319 4.86 2.28 -3.05
N ASP A 320 3.87 1.51 -3.48
CA ASP A 320 2.47 1.90 -3.46
C ASP A 320 1.75 1.10 -2.37
N VAL A 321 0.76 1.68 -1.69
CA VAL A 321 -0.06 0.98 -0.69
C VAL A 321 -0.78 -0.18 -1.35
N HIS A 322 -1.50 0.08 -2.43
CA HIS A 322 -2.00 -0.95 -3.33
C HIS A 322 -0.96 -1.17 -4.43
N ASP A 323 0.10 -1.94 -4.13
CA ASP A 323 1.23 -2.09 -5.03
C ASP A 323 0.93 -2.99 -6.22
N LEU A 324 1.89 -3.00 -7.14
CA LEU A 324 1.83 -3.78 -8.36
C LEU A 324 1.87 -5.28 -8.05
N GLY A 325 1.05 -6.04 -8.74
CA GLY A 325 1.00 -7.49 -8.62
C GLY A 325 0.08 -8.13 -9.65
N HIS A 326 0.40 -9.33 -10.03
CA HIS A 326 -0.38 -10.12 -10.97
C HIS A 326 -1.31 -11.07 -10.22
N MET A 327 -2.54 -10.65 -9.95
CA MET A 327 -3.53 -11.40 -9.17
C MET A 327 -3.84 -12.82 -9.72
N ASN A 328 -3.53 -13.07 -11.00
CA ASN A 328 -3.72 -14.37 -11.64
C ASN A 328 -2.42 -15.21 -11.70
N GLN A 329 -1.30 -14.69 -11.19
CA GLN A 329 -0.06 -15.45 -11.08
C GLN A 329 0.03 -16.10 -9.71
N PRO A 330 0.71 -17.25 -9.61
CA PRO A 330 1.00 -17.86 -8.31
C PRO A 330 1.84 -16.92 -7.44
N PHE A 331 1.54 -16.86 -6.16
CA PHE A 331 2.39 -16.18 -5.19
C PHE A 331 3.80 -16.76 -5.25
N ALA A 332 4.78 -15.88 -5.12
CA ALA A 332 6.18 -16.25 -5.09
C ALA A 332 6.86 -15.73 -3.81
N THR A 333 7.98 -16.33 -3.47
CA THR A 333 8.87 -15.83 -2.42
C THR A 333 9.28 -14.38 -2.72
N GLY A 334 9.31 -13.54 -1.69
CA GLY A 334 9.61 -12.11 -1.80
C GLY A 334 8.39 -11.21 -2.05
N TRP A 335 7.18 -11.77 -2.25
CA TRP A 335 5.98 -10.94 -2.26
C TRP A 335 5.65 -10.49 -0.83
N VAL A 336 5.27 -9.23 -0.67
CA VAL A 336 4.66 -8.71 0.56
C VAL A 336 3.20 -8.41 0.27
N MET A 337 2.31 -8.96 1.11
CA MET A 337 0.86 -8.89 0.97
C MET A 337 0.25 -8.36 2.25
N THR A 338 -0.78 -7.54 2.15
CA THR A 338 -1.68 -7.31 3.28
C THR A 338 -2.57 -8.52 3.50
N VAL A 339 -3.03 -8.72 4.73
CA VAL A 339 -4.04 -9.73 5.12
C VAL A 339 -5.04 -9.04 6.01
N GLU A 340 -6.26 -8.77 5.50
CA GLU A 340 -7.21 -7.80 6.07
C GLU A 340 -8.65 -8.33 6.22
N PRO A 341 -8.89 -9.54 6.76
CA PRO A 341 -10.25 -10.03 6.93
C PRO A 341 -11.07 -9.16 7.88
N ALA A 342 -12.38 -9.10 7.63
CA ALA A 342 -13.29 -8.29 8.43
C ALA A 342 -14.68 -8.92 8.54
N ILE A 343 -15.45 -8.45 9.54
CA ILE A 343 -16.89 -8.68 9.66
C ILE A 343 -17.54 -7.34 10.00
N TYR A 344 -18.45 -6.89 9.13
CA TYR A 344 -19.21 -5.64 9.27
C TYR A 344 -20.66 -5.96 9.60
N ILE A 345 -21.20 -5.41 10.71
CA ILE A 345 -22.55 -5.61 11.20
C ILE A 345 -23.24 -4.26 11.39
N PRO A 346 -23.67 -3.58 10.29
CA PRO A 346 -24.27 -2.24 10.38
C PRO A 346 -25.50 -2.17 11.28
N GLU A 347 -26.22 -3.27 11.43
CA GLU A 347 -27.39 -3.38 12.29
C GLU A 347 -27.04 -3.33 13.80
N GLU A 348 -25.77 -3.56 14.15
CA GLU A 348 -25.22 -3.50 15.51
C GLU A 348 -24.26 -2.34 15.71
N ASP A 349 -24.09 -1.44 14.71
CA ASP A 349 -23.07 -0.37 14.68
C ASP A 349 -21.66 -0.92 15.03
N LEU A 350 -21.34 -2.11 14.54
CA LEU A 350 -20.16 -2.87 14.89
C LEU A 350 -19.47 -3.41 13.65
N ALA A 351 -18.19 -3.05 13.48
CA ALA A 351 -17.31 -3.73 12.55
C ALA A 351 -15.97 -4.07 13.22
N VAL A 352 -15.40 -5.18 12.80
CA VAL A 352 -14.03 -5.56 13.14
C VAL A 352 -13.29 -5.86 11.85
N ARG A 353 -12.18 -5.15 11.61
CA ARG A 353 -11.13 -5.48 10.63
C ARG A 353 -9.82 -5.59 11.38
N LEU A 354 -9.05 -6.60 11.03
CA LEU A 354 -7.70 -6.83 11.52
C LEU A 354 -6.80 -7.07 10.32
N GLU A 355 -5.66 -6.39 10.28
CA GLU A 355 -4.77 -6.39 9.14
C GLU A 355 -3.31 -6.36 9.54
N ASN A 356 -2.51 -7.15 8.83
CA ASN A 356 -1.06 -7.19 8.93
C ASN A 356 -0.42 -7.30 7.55
N ASP A 357 0.82 -6.80 7.43
CA ASP A 357 1.70 -7.03 6.29
C ASP A 357 2.46 -8.34 6.45
N VAL A 358 2.46 -9.16 5.42
CA VAL A 358 3.02 -10.53 5.46
C VAL A 358 3.96 -10.77 4.28
N LEU A 359 5.21 -11.12 4.57
CA LEU A 359 6.20 -11.55 3.59
C LEU A 359 6.04 -13.03 3.30
N ILE A 360 5.92 -13.39 2.03
CA ILE A 360 5.89 -14.77 1.58
C ILE A 360 7.34 -15.29 1.44
N THR A 361 7.68 -16.37 2.14
CA THR A 361 9.00 -17.00 2.07
C THR A 361 8.91 -18.49 1.73
N GLU A 362 10.04 -19.10 1.40
CA GLU A 362 10.12 -20.54 1.14
C GLU A 362 9.77 -21.37 2.39
N ASN A 363 10.04 -20.83 3.58
CA ASN A 363 9.80 -21.49 4.87
C ASN A 363 8.41 -21.19 5.46
N GLY A 364 7.54 -20.53 4.69
CA GLY A 364 6.22 -20.09 5.10
C GLY A 364 6.11 -18.55 5.22
N PRO A 365 4.91 -18.05 5.52
CA PRO A 365 4.66 -16.62 5.65
C PRO A 365 5.34 -16.05 6.92
N VAL A 366 5.90 -14.86 6.80
CA VAL A 366 6.49 -14.09 7.91
C VAL A 366 5.66 -12.83 8.11
N ASP A 367 4.96 -12.76 9.23
CA ASP A 367 4.21 -11.58 9.64
C ASP A 367 5.17 -10.47 10.05
N LEU A 368 5.19 -9.36 9.28
CA LEU A 368 6.07 -8.21 9.52
C LEU A 368 5.60 -7.35 10.69
N MET A 369 4.38 -7.59 11.17
CA MET A 369 3.71 -6.87 12.26
C MET A 369 3.44 -7.76 13.48
N ALA A 370 4.08 -8.92 13.56
CA ALA A 370 3.87 -9.89 14.65
C ALA A 370 4.10 -9.34 16.07
N ASP A 371 4.83 -8.22 16.17
CA ASP A 371 5.11 -7.56 17.46
C ASP A 371 4.14 -6.39 17.75
N ILE A 372 3.17 -6.12 16.89
CA ILE A 372 2.08 -5.15 17.14
C ILE A 372 0.96 -5.88 17.87
N PRO A 373 0.51 -5.40 19.05
CA PRO A 373 -0.54 -6.03 19.83
C PRO A 373 -1.80 -6.31 18.99
N ILE A 374 -2.29 -7.55 19.10
CA ILE A 374 -3.46 -8.01 18.37
C ILE A 374 -4.39 -8.88 19.22
N GLU A 375 -3.92 -9.44 20.33
CA GLU A 375 -4.81 -10.12 21.27
C GLU A 375 -5.68 -9.09 21.96
N ALA A 376 -6.97 -9.39 22.12
CA ALA A 376 -7.89 -8.46 22.75
C ALA A 376 -7.47 -8.11 24.19
N GLU A 377 -6.88 -9.06 24.93
CA GLU A 377 -6.37 -8.86 26.28
C GLU A 377 -5.16 -7.91 26.32
N GLU A 378 -4.28 -7.96 25.31
CA GLU A 378 -3.13 -7.07 25.18
C GLU A 378 -3.60 -5.64 24.92
N ILE A 379 -4.57 -5.47 24.01
CA ILE A 379 -5.19 -4.18 23.69
C ILE A 379 -5.88 -3.60 24.94
N GLU A 380 -6.73 -4.38 25.62
CA GLU A 380 -7.40 -3.95 26.85
C GLU A 380 -6.41 -3.62 28.00
N ALA A 381 -5.26 -4.29 28.05
CA ALA A 381 -4.22 -4.01 29.02
C ALA A 381 -3.48 -2.71 28.71
N MET A 382 -3.32 -2.35 27.42
CA MET A 382 -2.63 -1.16 26.98
C MET A 382 -3.51 0.11 27.12
N MET A 383 -4.83 -0.04 27.09
CA MET A 383 -5.81 1.05 27.23
C MET A 383 -6.10 1.43 28.69
N LYS A 384 -5.47 0.76 29.66
CA LYS A 384 -5.55 1.07 31.10
C LYS A 384 -4.52 2.12 31.49
#